data_c3a085335b56ade8a0c0fcaba09107fc
#
_entry.id   c3a085335b56ade8a0c0fcaba09107fc
#
_cell.length_a   1.000
_cell.length_b   1.000
_cell.length_c   1.000
_cell.angle_alpha   90.00
_cell.angle_beta   90.00
_cell.angle_gamma   90.00
#
_symmetry.space_group_name_H-M   'P 1'
#
loop_
_entity.id
_entity.type
_entity.pdbx_description
1 polymer ?
#
loop_
_entity_poly.entity_id
_entity_poly.type
_entity_poly.pdbx_seq_one_letter_code
_entity_poly.pdbx_strand_id
1 'polypeptide(L)'
;MPAGDNPWLAIPAADYEGHMGTAGVDQLRPLREIFADIYARARPARLAVLGCGPGNGLDVVDPAVTRRVVGVDLNADYLALARRRHAPLVGTAEWIRADVAACALDPAGFDLIHASLLFEYTDPAVLLPRIAGWLAPGGVLSVVVQLPGGDAAVSATGFTSLQTLAGLMALVPPDRLRALAAGAGLGETSSRDVPLARGKAFWAATFTRPRR
;
A
#
# COMPACT_ATOMS: atom_id res chain seq x y z
N MET A 1 3.63 18.81 -3.78
CA MET A 1 4.84 18.98 -4.62
C MET A 1 4.45 18.80 -6.08
N PRO A 2 5.07 19.52 -7.06
CA PRO A 2 4.86 19.19 -8.47
C PRO A 2 5.24 17.72 -8.72
N ALA A 3 4.46 17.00 -9.53
CA ALA A 3 4.66 15.57 -9.77
C ALA A 3 6.08 15.22 -10.30
N GLY A 4 6.81 16.18 -10.88
CA GLY A 4 8.15 15.98 -11.42
C GLY A 4 9.28 15.85 -10.39
N ASP A 5 9.08 16.32 -9.17
CA ASP A 5 10.12 16.37 -8.12
C ASP A 5 9.97 15.25 -7.06
N ASN A 6 9.06 14.30 -7.28
CA ASN A 6 8.83 13.22 -6.32
C ASN A 6 9.99 12.20 -6.39
N PRO A 7 10.77 11.99 -5.29
CA PRO A 7 11.91 11.08 -5.28
C PRO A 7 11.57 9.64 -5.70
N TRP A 8 10.34 9.18 -5.44
CA TRP A 8 9.89 7.85 -5.86
C TRP A 8 10.01 7.58 -7.36
N LEU A 9 10.00 8.64 -8.19
CA LEU A 9 10.16 8.51 -9.64
C LEU A 9 11.59 8.11 -10.06
N ALA A 10 12.59 8.39 -9.21
CA ALA A 10 14.00 8.17 -9.50
C ALA A 10 14.59 6.94 -8.79
N ILE A 11 13.87 6.31 -7.85
CA ILE A 11 14.37 5.17 -7.09
C ILE A 11 14.25 3.90 -7.95
N PRO A 12 15.37 3.20 -8.28
CA PRO A 12 15.32 1.95 -9.01
C PRO A 12 14.60 0.85 -8.22
N ALA A 13 13.85 -0.02 -8.89
CA ALA A 13 13.18 -1.16 -8.25
C ALA A 13 14.16 -2.09 -7.50
N ALA A 14 15.36 -2.29 -8.07
CA ALA A 14 16.39 -3.10 -7.43
C ALA A 14 16.88 -2.50 -6.11
N ASP A 15 17.03 -1.17 -6.05
CA ASP A 15 17.41 -0.48 -4.81
C ASP A 15 16.30 -0.56 -3.76
N TYR A 16 15.05 -0.32 -4.19
CA TYR A 16 13.88 -0.45 -3.31
C TYR A 16 13.81 -1.86 -2.71
N GLU A 17 13.82 -2.89 -3.54
CA GLU A 17 13.71 -4.27 -3.07
C GLU A 17 14.93 -4.72 -2.28
N GLY A 18 16.14 -4.32 -2.71
CA GLY A 18 17.36 -4.59 -1.98
C GLY A 18 17.35 -3.96 -0.58
N HIS A 19 16.92 -2.70 -0.48
CA HIS A 19 16.75 -2.03 0.82
C HIS A 19 15.74 -2.76 1.70
N MET A 20 14.53 -2.97 1.19
CA MET A 20 13.42 -3.58 1.92
C MET A 20 13.67 -5.04 2.31
N GLY A 21 14.48 -5.78 1.52
CA GLY A 21 14.87 -7.17 1.77
C GLY A 21 16.12 -7.34 2.60
N THR A 22 16.87 -6.26 2.91
CA THR A 22 18.08 -6.35 3.74
C THR A 22 17.73 -6.88 5.14
N ALA A 23 18.52 -7.81 5.69
CA ALA A 23 18.27 -8.47 6.98
C ALA A 23 18.00 -7.51 8.16
N GLY A 24 18.60 -6.30 8.13
CA GLY A 24 18.33 -5.25 9.12
C GLY A 24 17.05 -4.45 8.89
N VAL A 25 16.35 -4.63 7.77
CA VAL A 25 15.08 -3.99 7.40
C VAL A 25 13.98 -5.04 7.35
N ASP A 26 14.13 -6.11 6.54
CA ASP A 26 13.25 -7.27 6.37
C ASP A 26 11.75 -6.91 6.37
N GLN A 27 11.37 -6.00 5.51
CA GLN A 27 9.99 -5.51 5.44
C GLN A 27 9.15 -6.19 4.36
N LEU A 28 9.76 -6.68 3.26
CA LEU A 28 9.00 -7.30 2.14
C LEU A 28 8.21 -8.52 2.59
N ARG A 29 8.83 -9.39 3.39
CA ARG A 29 8.19 -10.62 3.86
C ARG A 29 6.98 -10.32 4.78
N PRO A 30 7.10 -9.51 5.85
CA PRO A 30 5.94 -9.15 6.68
C PRO A 30 4.83 -8.45 5.90
N LEU A 31 5.15 -7.55 4.95
CA LEU A 31 4.15 -6.89 4.11
C LEU A 31 3.38 -7.90 3.24
N ARG A 32 4.10 -8.86 2.64
CA ARG A 32 3.49 -9.94 1.87
C ARG A 32 2.58 -10.82 2.73
N GLU A 33 3.02 -11.17 3.93
CA GLU A 33 2.24 -11.99 4.89
C GLU A 33 0.97 -11.27 5.33
N ILE A 34 1.04 -9.96 5.63
CA ILE A 34 -0.13 -9.13 5.96
C ILE A 34 -1.11 -9.10 4.80
N PHE A 35 -0.62 -8.88 3.57
CA PHE A 35 -1.48 -8.87 2.39
C PHE A 35 -2.11 -10.24 2.14
N ALA A 36 -1.34 -11.33 2.24
CA ALA A 36 -1.85 -12.70 2.07
C ALA A 36 -2.98 -13.03 3.05
N ASP A 37 -2.80 -12.65 4.32
CA ASP A 37 -3.78 -12.85 5.39
C ASP A 37 -5.09 -12.09 5.12
N ILE A 38 -5.03 -10.82 4.74
CA ILE A 38 -6.26 -10.06 4.43
C ILE A 38 -6.90 -10.51 3.12
N TYR A 39 -6.11 -10.86 2.10
CA TYR A 39 -6.60 -11.38 0.84
C TYR A 39 -7.35 -12.70 1.03
N ALA A 40 -6.79 -13.64 1.81
CA ALA A 40 -7.42 -14.92 2.11
C ALA A 40 -8.77 -14.77 2.84
N ARG A 41 -8.88 -13.79 3.74
CA ARG A 41 -10.13 -13.48 4.45
C ARG A 41 -11.16 -12.76 3.59
N ALA A 42 -10.73 -11.75 2.86
CA ALA A 42 -11.63 -10.91 2.06
C ALA A 42 -12.11 -11.61 0.79
N ARG A 43 -11.28 -12.48 0.16
CA ARG A 43 -11.53 -13.14 -1.13
C ARG A 43 -12.17 -12.19 -2.16
N PRO A 44 -11.52 -11.04 -2.45
CA PRO A 44 -12.14 -9.97 -3.23
C PRO A 44 -12.30 -10.38 -4.69
N ALA A 45 -13.46 -10.12 -5.27
CA ALA A 45 -13.65 -10.23 -6.72
C ALA A 45 -12.97 -9.04 -7.45
N ARG A 46 -12.85 -7.88 -6.77
CA ARG A 46 -12.27 -6.65 -7.30
C ARG A 46 -11.30 -6.06 -6.26
N LEU A 47 -10.03 -6.02 -6.62
CA LEU A 47 -8.92 -5.59 -5.78
C LEU A 47 -8.28 -4.32 -6.34
N ALA A 48 -8.01 -3.33 -5.51
CA ALA A 48 -7.06 -2.26 -5.82
C ALA A 48 -5.87 -2.29 -4.86
N VAL A 49 -4.66 -2.06 -5.38
CA VAL A 49 -3.43 -1.90 -4.60
C VAL A 49 -2.87 -0.51 -4.90
N LEU A 50 -2.89 0.36 -3.91
CA LEU A 50 -2.44 1.75 -4.01
C LEU A 50 -0.98 1.87 -3.57
N GLY A 51 -0.13 2.46 -4.41
CA GLY A 51 1.32 2.40 -4.24
C GLY A 51 1.82 0.97 -4.37
N CYS A 52 1.43 0.29 -5.47
CA CYS A 52 1.67 -1.15 -5.60
C CYS A 52 3.14 -1.54 -5.77
N GLY A 53 4.02 -0.57 -6.02
CA GLY A 53 5.45 -0.82 -6.23
C GLY A 53 5.70 -1.85 -7.33
N PRO A 54 6.77 -2.65 -7.21
CA PRO A 54 7.06 -3.76 -8.12
C PRO A 54 6.13 -4.98 -7.95
N GLY A 55 5.03 -4.87 -7.16
CA GLY A 55 4.02 -5.90 -7.01
C GLY A 55 4.25 -6.88 -5.86
N ASN A 56 4.93 -6.47 -4.77
CA ASN A 56 5.11 -7.34 -3.60
C ASN A 56 3.76 -7.84 -3.06
N GLY A 57 3.63 -9.15 -2.88
CA GLY A 57 2.42 -9.80 -2.37
C GLY A 57 1.39 -10.18 -3.44
N LEU A 58 1.44 -9.61 -4.66
CA LEU A 58 0.46 -9.94 -5.71
C LEU A 58 0.56 -11.40 -6.21
N ASP A 59 1.61 -12.12 -5.85
CA ASP A 59 1.77 -13.55 -6.12
C ASP A 59 0.73 -14.43 -5.40
N VAL A 60 0.05 -13.91 -4.37
CA VAL A 60 -1.04 -14.63 -3.67
C VAL A 60 -2.41 -14.43 -4.32
N VAL A 61 -2.52 -13.55 -5.30
CA VAL A 61 -3.80 -13.27 -5.97
C VAL A 61 -4.17 -14.40 -6.90
N ASP A 62 -5.30 -15.04 -6.61
CA ASP A 62 -5.88 -16.10 -7.42
C ASP A 62 -6.83 -15.50 -8.48
N PRO A 63 -6.52 -15.61 -9.78
CA PRO A 63 -7.39 -15.10 -10.84
C PRO A 63 -8.73 -15.83 -10.94
N ALA A 64 -8.87 -17.03 -10.35
CA ALA A 64 -10.17 -17.71 -10.24
C ALA A 64 -11.10 -17.03 -9.23
N VAL A 65 -10.54 -16.30 -8.26
CA VAL A 65 -11.29 -15.54 -7.24
C VAL A 65 -11.41 -14.06 -7.63
N THR A 66 -10.27 -13.44 -7.96
CA THR A 66 -10.20 -12.00 -8.25
C THR A 66 -10.25 -11.76 -9.75
N ARG A 67 -11.37 -11.24 -10.21
CA ARG A 67 -11.62 -11.00 -11.63
C ARG A 67 -11.09 -9.65 -12.13
N ARG A 68 -10.81 -8.73 -11.21
CA ARG A 68 -10.23 -7.41 -11.51
C ARG A 68 -9.19 -7.03 -10.46
N VAL A 69 -8.00 -6.70 -10.93
CA VAL A 69 -6.91 -6.13 -10.11
C VAL A 69 -6.56 -4.77 -10.69
N VAL A 70 -6.45 -3.76 -9.85
CA VAL A 70 -5.93 -2.44 -10.24
C VAL A 70 -4.70 -2.13 -9.40
N GLY A 71 -3.54 -2.03 -10.03
CA GLY A 71 -2.30 -1.55 -9.40
C GLY A 71 -2.07 -0.08 -9.77
N VAL A 72 -1.96 0.80 -8.78
CA VAL A 72 -1.67 2.22 -8.99
C VAL A 72 -0.29 2.53 -8.41
N ASP A 73 0.58 3.14 -9.20
CA ASP A 73 1.88 3.63 -8.75
C ASP A 73 2.34 4.84 -9.57
N LEU A 74 3.18 5.68 -8.99
CA LEU A 74 3.81 6.81 -9.67
C LEU A 74 4.91 6.36 -10.64
N ASN A 75 5.66 5.31 -10.26
CA ASN A 75 6.85 4.87 -10.96
C ASN A 75 6.49 3.89 -12.08
N ALA A 76 6.73 4.32 -13.34
CA ALA A 76 6.42 3.50 -14.51
C ALA A 76 7.24 2.21 -14.60
N ASP A 77 8.49 2.23 -14.12
CA ASP A 77 9.37 1.05 -14.12
C ASP A 77 8.90 0.01 -13.12
N TYR A 78 8.37 0.45 -11.97
CA TYR A 78 7.73 -0.43 -10.98
C TYR A 78 6.52 -1.14 -11.60
N LEU A 79 5.63 -0.40 -12.25
CA LEU A 79 4.46 -0.97 -12.92
C LEU A 79 4.86 -1.92 -14.07
N ALA A 80 5.89 -1.59 -14.84
CA ALA A 80 6.40 -2.48 -15.89
C ALA A 80 6.96 -3.78 -15.30
N LEU A 81 7.64 -3.71 -14.14
CA LEU A 81 8.15 -4.88 -13.43
C LEU A 81 7.02 -5.72 -12.83
N ALA A 82 6.05 -5.08 -12.16
CA ALA A 82 4.87 -5.74 -11.62
C ALA A 82 4.10 -6.51 -12.72
N ARG A 83 3.86 -5.87 -13.87
CA ARG A 83 3.20 -6.50 -15.02
C ARG A 83 3.93 -7.76 -15.51
N ARG A 84 5.28 -7.72 -15.59
CA ARG A 84 6.08 -8.89 -16.01
C ARG A 84 6.03 -10.01 -14.97
N ARG A 85 6.14 -9.68 -13.68
CA ARG A 85 6.19 -10.68 -12.60
C ARG A 85 4.85 -11.39 -12.42
N HIS A 86 3.78 -10.66 -12.59
CA HIS A 86 2.42 -11.16 -12.37
C HIS A 86 1.69 -11.40 -13.71
N ALA A 87 2.41 -11.99 -14.69
CA ALA A 87 1.85 -12.37 -15.98
C ALA A 87 0.58 -13.24 -15.90
N PRO A 88 0.39 -14.15 -14.92
CA PRO A 88 -0.86 -14.86 -14.74
C PRO A 88 -2.09 -13.98 -14.48
N LEU A 89 -1.91 -12.73 -14.06
CA LEU A 89 -2.98 -11.74 -13.92
C LEU A 89 -3.29 -10.98 -15.21
N VAL A 90 -2.64 -11.35 -16.33
CA VAL A 90 -2.94 -10.75 -17.65
C VAL A 90 -4.41 -10.98 -18.01
N GLY A 91 -5.10 -9.90 -18.39
CA GLY A 91 -6.55 -9.94 -18.66
C GLY A 91 -7.42 -9.59 -17.46
N THR A 92 -6.89 -9.66 -16.23
CA THR A 92 -7.58 -9.23 -15.02
C THR A 92 -6.94 -8.00 -14.36
N ALA A 93 -5.67 -7.70 -14.67
CA ALA A 93 -4.91 -6.61 -14.06
C ALA A 93 -4.81 -5.37 -14.95
N GLU A 94 -5.15 -4.23 -14.37
CA GLU A 94 -4.91 -2.89 -14.89
C GLU A 94 -3.75 -2.25 -14.11
N TRP A 95 -2.81 -1.62 -14.82
CA TRP A 95 -1.67 -0.93 -14.21
C TRP A 95 -1.75 0.55 -14.54
N ILE A 96 -2.03 1.37 -13.53
CA ILE A 96 -2.30 2.81 -13.69
C ILE A 96 -1.10 3.60 -13.15
N ARG A 97 -0.43 4.33 -14.05
CA ARG A 97 0.59 5.30 -13.63
C ARG A 97 -0.08 6.59 -13.19
N ALA A 98 -0.16 6.82 -11.89
CA ALA A 98 -0.77 8.03 -11.33
C ALA A 98 -0.32 8.30 -9.91
N ASP A 99 -0.44 9.57 -9.49
CA ASP A 99 -0.47 9.93 -8.09
C ASP A 99 -1.83 9.48 -7.50
N VAL A 100 -1.79 8.64 -6.47
CA VAL A 100 -2.99 8.13 -5.81
C VAL A 100 -3.87 9.24 -5.23
N ALA A 101 -3.28 10.38 -4.84
CA ALA A 101 -4.03 11.53 -4.36
C ALA A 101 -4.80 12.25 -5.47
N ALA A 102 -4.39 12.08 -6.74
CA ALA A 102 -4.99 12.75 -7.90
C ALA A 102 -5.73 11.79 -8.84
N CYS A 103 -5.45 10.45 -8.78
CA CYS A 103 -6.08 9.49 -9.67
C CYS A 103 -7.59 9.36 -9.39
N ALA A 104 -8.35 8.95 -10.41
CA ALA A 104 -9.75 8.60 -10.27
C ALA A 104 -9.92 7.10 -10.49
N LEU A 105 -10.53 6.42 -9.52
CA LEU A 105 -10.95 5.03 -9.65
C LEU A 105 -12.47 4.95 -9.64
N ASP A 106 -13.02 3.83 -10.09
CA ASP A 106 -14.47 3.64 -10.21
C ASP A 106 -15.16 3.75 -8.84
N PRO A 107 -16.18 4.58 -8.69
CA PRO A 107 -16.97 4.65 -7.46
C PRO A 107 -17.59 3.29 -7.13
N ALA A 108 -17.50 2.88 -5.86
CA ALA A 108 -17.95 1.56 -5.38
C ALA A 108 -17.38 0.37 -6.19
N GLY A 109 -16.22 0.56 -6.80
CA GLY A 109 -15.59 -0.38 -7.73
C GLY A 109 -14.83 -1.53 -7.08
N PHE A 110 -14.54 -1.49 -5.77
CA PHE A 110 -13.61 -2.44 -5.15
C PHE A 110 -14.16 -3.07 -3.88
N ASP A 111 -13.90 -4.37 -3.73
CA ASP A 111 -14.24 -5.16 -2.54
C ASP A 111 -13.10 -5.12 -1.51
N LEU A 112 -11.85 -4.97 -1.99
CA LEU A 112 -10.65 -4.75 -1.17
C LEU A 112 -9.80 -3.65 -1.81
N ILE A 113 -9.39 -2.68 -1.01
CA ILE A 113 -8.32 -1.73 -1.34
C ILE A 113 -7.20 -1.95 -0.33
N HIS A 114 -5.98 -2.17 -0.83
CA HIS A 114 -4.78 -2.31 0.00
C HIS A 114 -3.86 -1.10 -0.18
N ALA A 115 -3.46 -0.48 0.92
CA ALA A 115 -2.55 0.66 0.99
C ALA A 115 -1.47 0.37 2.04
N SER A 116 -0.27 0.01 1.59
CA SER A 116 0.84 -0.38 2.44
C SER A 116 1.99 0.59 2.30
N LEU A 117 2.45 1.17 3.43
CA LEU A 117 3.49 2.20 3.49
C LEU A 117 3.25 3.36 2.51
N LEU A 118 2.00 3.73 2.34
CA LEU A 118 1.57 4.78 1.42
C LEU A 118 1.26 6.08 2.15
N PHE A 119 0.63 6.00 3.31
CA PHE A 119 0.20 7.18 4.06
C PHE A 119 1.36 7.98 4.66
N GLU A 120 2.56 7.41 4.70
CA GLU A 120 3.79 8.12 5.04
C GLU A 120 4.21 9.14 3.97
N TYR A 121 3.66 9.03 2.75
CA TYR A 121 4.00 9.85 1.58
C TYR A 121 2.80 10.59 0.98
N THR A 122 1.60 10.32 1.49
CA THR A 122 0.34 10.90 0.98
C THR A 122 -0.53 11.34 2.16
N ASP A 123 -1.12 12.53 2.09
CA ASP A 123 -1.99 13.03 3.16
C ASP A 123 -3.24 12.13 3.32
N PRO A 124 -3.41 11.45 4.47
CA PRO A 124 -4.54 10.60 4.71
C PRO A 124 -5.87 11.37 4.75
N ALA A 125 -5.86 12.65 5.10
CA ALA A 125 -7.08 13.48 5.08
C ALA A 125 -7.62 13.69 3.67
N VAL A 126 -6.77 13.68 2.66
CA VAL A 126 -7.14 13.77 1.25
C VAL A 126 -7.53 12.39 0.68
N LEU A 127 -6.75 11.36 1.01
CA LEU A 127 -6.89 10.06 0.35
C LEU A 127 -8.02 9.19 0.94
N LEU A 128 -8.24 9.20 2.26
CA LEU A 128 -9.25 8.34 2.90
C LEU A 128 -10.70 8.60 2.41
N PRO A 129 -11.17 9.84 2.22
CA PRO A 129 -12.51 10.09 1.64
C PRO A 129 -12.63 9.53 0.21
N ARG A 130 -11.57 9.58 -0.58
CA ARG A 130 -11.55 9.01 -1.95
C ARG A 130 -11.63 7.49 -1.91
N ILE A 131 -10.82 6.86 -1.06
CA ILE A 131 -10.85 5.40 -0.84
C ILE A 131 -12.24 4.96 -0.41
N ALA A 132 -12.90 5.67 0.52
CA ALA A 132 -14.25 5.37 0.95
C ALA A 132 -15.25 5.42 -0.23
N GLY A 133 -15.07 6.38 -1.16
CA GLY A 133 -15.87 6.45 -2.38
C GLY A 133 -15.63 5.30 -3.35
N TRP A 134 -14.40 4.79 -3.45
CA TRP A 134 -14.01 3.69 -4.34
C TRP A 134 -14.40 2.31 -3.81
N LEU A 135 -14.51 2.14 -2.49
CA LEU A 135 -14.95 0.89 -1.87
C LEU A 135 -16.44 0.63 -2.16
N ALA A 136 -16.77 -0.60 -2.48
CA ALA A 136 -18.15 -1.06 -2.50
C ALA A 136 -18.76 -1.04 -1.09
N PRO A 137 -20.09 -0.99 -0.93
CA PRO A 137 -20.74 -1.23 0.36
C PRO A 137 -20.31 -2.59 0.94
N GLY A 138 -19.80 -2.61 2.15
CA GLY A 138 -19.18 -3.78 2.78
C GLY A 138 -17.74 -4.05 2.34
N GLY A 139 -17.18 -3.24 1.46
CA GLY A 139 -15.78 -3.34 1.02
C GLY A 139 -14.79 -2.98 2.13
N VAL A 140 -13.60 -3.50 2.02
CA VAL A 140 -12.55 -3.43 3.05
C VAL A 140 -11.38 -2.57 2.55
N LEU A 141 -10.93 -1.65 3.38
CA LEU A 141 -9.63 -1.01 3.28
C LEU A 141 -8.64 -1.73 4.19
N SER A 142 -7.52 -2.20 3.65
CA SER A 142 -6.36 -2.68 4.41
C SER A 142 -5.27 -1.62 4.40
N VAL A 143 -4.78 -1.25 5.57
CA VAL A 143 -3.73 -0.24 5.77
C VAL A 143 -2.56 -0.86 6.50
N VAL A 144 -1.34 -0.55 6.05
CA VAL A 144 -0.12 -0.82 6.81
C VAL A 144 0.69 0.47 6.86
N VAL A 145 1.05 0.90 8.07
CA VAL A 145 1.94 2.05 8.28
C VAL A 145 3.08 1.67 9.23
N GLN A 146 4.22 2.36 9.09
CA GLN A 146 5.33 2.20 10.00
C GLN A 146 5.05 2.96 11.32
N LEU A 147 5.25 2.27 12.43
CA LEU A 147 5.21 2.89 13.76
C LEU A 147 6.52 3.62 14.07
N PRO A 148 6.50 4.64 14.94
CA PRO A 148 7.71 5.22 15.51
C PRO A 148 8.56 4.12 16.19
N GLY A 149 9.86 4.11 15.92
CA GLY A 149 10.80 3.14 16.51
C GLY A 149 12.07 3.00 15.70
N GLY A 150 13.10 2.37 16.28
CA GLY A 150 14.41 2.24 15.67
C GLY A 150 15.17 3.56 15.57
N ASP A 151 16.34 3.51 14.90
CA ASP A 151 17.27 4.64 14.83
C ASP A 151 16.86 5.75 13.86
N ALA A 152 16.09 5.41 12.82
CA ALA A 152 15.60 6.36 11.79
C ALA A 152 14.37 5.82 11.07
N ALA A 153 13.51 6.71 10.54
CA ALA A 153 12.33 6.33 9.76
C ALA A 153 12.73 5.53 8.52
N VAL A 154 13.70 6.01 7.74
CA VAL A 154 14.34 5.26 6.65
C VAL A 154 15.67 4.70 7.17
N SER A 155 15.80 3.38 7.25
CA SER A 155 17.02 2.74 7.73
C SER A 155 18.21 3.03 6.80
N ALA A 156 19.39 3.24 7.37
CA ALA A 156 20.62 3.31 6.58
C ALA A 156 20.98 1.91 6.05
N THR A 157 21.11 1.80 4.73
CA THR A 157 21.57 0.60 4.03
C THR A 157 22.54 0.98 2.92
N GLY A 158 23.12 0.01 2.20
CA GLY A 158 23.95 0.28 1.03
C GLY A 158 23.20 0.91 -0.16
N PHE A 159 21.85 0.98 -0.10
CA PHE A 159 21.00 1.55 -1.16
C PHE A 159 20.72 3.03 -0.87
N THR A 160 21.65 3.88 -1.29
CA THR A 160 21.62 5.33 -0.94
C THR A 160 20.48 6.10 -1.61
N SER A 161 19.92 5.61 -2.72
CA SER A 161 18.77 6.24 -3.39
C SER A 161 17.55 6.39 -2.46
N LEU A 162 17.36 5.45 -1.52
CA LEU A 162 16.26 5.48 -0.55
C LEU A 162 16.41 6.59 0.50
N GLN A 163 17.63 7.10 0.73
CA GLN A 163 17.87 8.16 1.71
C GLN A 163 17.20 9.49 1.29
N THR A 164 16.92 9.67 0.00
CA THR A 164 16.15 10.83 -0.50
C THR A 164 14.72 10.87 0.06
N LEU A 165 14.19 9.74 0.53
CA LEU A 165 12.87 9.64 1.14
C LEU A 165 12.83 10.13 2.58
N ALA A 166 13.96 10.22 3.28
CA ALA A 166 14.00 10.59 4.69
C ALA A 166 13.38 11.97 4.98
N GLY A 167 13.50 12.92 4.04
CA GLY A 167 12.89 14.25 4.15
C GLY A 167 11.41 14.31 3.74
N LEU A 168 10.90 13.26 3.09
CA LEU A 168 9.52 13.18 2.59
C LEU A 168 8.63 12.30 3.48
N MET A 169 9.22 11.28 4.11
CA MET A 169 8.49 10.32 4.92
C MET A 169 7.95 10.96 6.21
N ALA A 170 6.64 10.93 6.38
CA ALA A 170 5.95 11.39 7.57
C ALA A 170 5.22 10.23 8.26
N LEU A 171 5.68 9.81 9.43
CA LEU A 171 4.99 8.77 10.21
C LEU A 171 3.60 9.25 10.60
N VAL A 172 2.60 8.42 10.36
CA VAL A 172 1.20 8.73 10.67
C VAL A 172 0.76 7.92 11.88
N PRO A 173 0.44 8.57 13.01
CA PRO A 173 -0.02 7.86 14.19
C PRO A 173 -1.32 7.08 13.91
N PRO A 174 -1.47 5.84 14.41
CA PRO A 174 -2.69 5.04 14.27
C PRO A 174 -3.96 5.77 14.67
N ASP A 175 -3.95 6.52 15.77
CA ASP A 175 -5.13 7.26 16.22
C ASP A 175 -5.56 8.35 15.26
N ARG A 176 -4.61 9.01 14.59
CA ARG A 176 -4.91 9.97 13.53
C ARG A 176 -5.58 9.26 12.33
N LEU A 177 -5.06 8.10 11.93
CA LEU A 177 -5.67 7.32 10.84
C LEU A 177 -7.06 6.83 11.19
N ARG A 178 -7.29 6.36 12.43
CA ARG A 178 -8.60 5.96 12.94
C ARG A 178 -9.60 7.11 12.86
N ALA A 179 -9.23 8.28 13.38
CA ALA A 179 -10.08 9.45 13.37
C ALA A 179 -10.46 9.90 11.96
N LEU A 180 -9.49 9.94 11.04
CA LEU A 180 -9.72 10.33 9.65
C LEU A 180 -10.54 9.28 8.88
N ALA A 181 -10.30 7.99 9.11
CA ALA A 181 -11.07 6.91 8.51
C ALA A 181 -12.54 6.96 8.98
N ALA A 182 -12.77 7.17 10.29
CA ALA A 182 -14.10 7.35 10.83
C ALA A 182 -14.81 8.58 10.23
N GLY A 183 -14.10 9.70 10.08
CA GLY A 183 -14.60 10.90 9.41
C GLY A 183 -14.96 10.67 7.94
N ALA A 184 -14.30 9.74 7.27
CA ALA A 184 -14.59 9.29 5.90
C ALA A 184 -15.70 8.22 5.84
N GLY A 185 -16.29 7.82 6.98
CA GLY A 185 -17.35 6.82 7.06
C GLY A 185 -16.84 5.37 7.00
N LEU A 186 -15.57 5.14 7.35
CA LEU A 186 -14.96 3.80 7.42
C LEU A 186 -14.82 3.38 8.89
N GLY A 187 -15.39 2.23 9.27
CA GLY A 187 -15.26 1.66 10.61
C GLY A 187 -14.08 0.71 10.72
N GLU A 188 -13.22 0.86 11.74
CA GLU A 188 -12.17 -0.11 12.04
C GLU A 188 -12.77 -1.46 12.41
N THR A 189 -12.23 -2.54 11.84
CA THR A 189 -12.68 -3.91 12.11
C THR A 189 -11.61 -4.77 12.76
N SER A 190 -10.35 -4.46 12.54
CA SER A 190 -9.24 -5.08 13.25
C SER A 190 -7.98 -4.25 13.13
N SER A 191 -7.07 -4.38 14.11
CA SER A 191 -5.72 -3.87 14.01
C SER A 191 -4.75 -4.70 14.85
N ARG A 192 -3.47 -4.65 14.47
CA ARG A 192 -2.38 -5.29 15.22
C ARG A 192 -1.05 -4.63 14.92
N ASP A 193 -0.14 -4.70 15.88
CA ASP A 193 1.27 -4.39 15.64
C ASP A 193 2.00 -5.63 15.11
N VAL A 194 2.89 -5.41 14.17
CA VAL A 194 3.74 -6.45 13.56
C VAL A 194 5.19 -6.06 13.81
N PRO A 195 5.87 -6.75 14.74
CA PRO A 195 7.26 -6.46 15.06
C PRO A 195 8.17 -6.69 13.85
N LEU A 196 9.16 -5.82 13.70
CA LEU A 196 10.20 -5.86 12.68
C LEU A 196 11.59 -5.88 13.32
N ALA A 197 12.62 -6.00 12.48
CA ALA A 197 14.00 -5.89 12.92
C ALA A 197 14.28 -4.53 13.58
N ARG A 198 15.29 -4.49 14.47
CA ARG A 198 15.84 -3.28 15.11
C ARG A 198 14.80 -2.42 15.84
N GLY A 199 13.83 -3.04 16.50
CA GLY A 199 12.82 -2.33 17.30
C GLY A 199 11.81 -1.49 16.47
N LYS A 200 11.75 -1.70 15.16
CA LYS A 200 10.68 -1.18 14.32
C LYS A 200 9.44 -2.06 14.41
N ALA A 201 8.31 -1.52 14.02
CA ALA A 201 7.08 -2.26 13.87
C ALA A 201 6.19 -1.63 12.78
N PHE A 202 5.32 -2.43 12.20
CA PHE A 202 4.17 -1.94 11.46
C PHE A 202 2.93 -1.94 12.35
N TRP A 203 2.04 -1.02 12.10
CA TRP A 203 0.64 -1.13 12.47
C TRP A 203 -0.15 -1.53 11.22
N ALA A 204 -0.79 -2.69 11.28
CA ALA A 204 -1.65 -3.20 10.23
C ALA A 204 -3.10 -3.16 10.69
N ALA A 205 -3.98 -2.52 9.91
CA ALA A 205 -5.39 -2.34 10.26
C ALA A 205 -6.30 -2.60 9.06
N THR A 206 -7.54 -2.95 9.37
CA THR A 206 -8.62 -3.03 8.40
C THR A 206 -9.78 -2.16 8.80
N PHE A 207 -10.37 -1.53 7.80
CA PHE A 207 -11.56 -0.70 7.94
C PHE A 207 -12.60 -1.16 6.93
N THR A 208 -13.87 -1.05 7.27
CA THR A 208 -14.96 -1.46 6.39
C THR A 208 -15.90 -0.30 6.08
N ARG A 209 -16.27 -0.15 4.82
CA ARG A 209 -17.37 0.71 4.42
C ARG A 209 -18.69 0.05 4.82
N PRO A 210 -19.59 0.72 5.56
CA PRO A 210 -20.87 0.14 5.95
C PRO A 210 -21.69 -0.37 4.77
N ARG A 211 -22.43 -1.45 4.98
CA ARG A 211 -23.47 -1.92 4.04
C ARG A 211 -24.70 -1.03 4.26
N ARG A 212 -25.02 -0.19 3.31
CA ARG A 212 -26.30 0.51 3.29
C ARG A 212 -27.20 -0.11 2.24
#